data_0f11b77e08325f3f3d6afb62d7302b77
#
_entry.id   0f11b77e08325f3f3d6afb62d7302b77
#
_cell.length_a   1.000
_cell.length_b   1.000
_cell.length_c   1.000
_cell.angle_alpha   90.00
_cell.angle_beta   90.00
_cell.angle_gamma   90.00
#
_symmetry.space_group_name_H-M   'P 1'
#
loop_
_entity.id
_entity.type
_entity.pdbx_description
1 polymer ?
#
loop_
_entity_poly.entity_id
_entity_poly.type
_entity_poly.pdbx_seq_one_letter_code
_entity_poly.pdbx_strand_id
1 'polypeptide(L)'
;MKSLLRIVLPLVLMLTAVSCGKDNNETPEPAKLAKDYDSQVVQQWQNMLMEVERYATVYRPCPAARMMGYTGLAVYEAAVSGMPDYQSIAPKIPGLEIPKVEDGAEYHWPTVVNNTYAFLFKKFFANIRASDQFKIASLESSLNTQFSNDISGEVYKRSREYGQRVASAVWDFSATDKDGHDKYLDPRPSSYVPPRGLGKWQPTPPGLEGGMFPYWGKVRTFAIYEADKLARAPIPYSEDKTSAYYAQGLEVYSVTTPQDPDKRWMAEFWSDDVLNFTFSPPVRVWAIASQVEAQEKSSLETAVVAAAKSGIALNDASVACWNSKYYYNIERPVTYIQNFINPNWSIRTLTSTSFLTSTPSFPAYPSGHSTFGGAGFAALAQVFGDNVTLTDRCHENRTDFNGTPRSFNSFSEMAWEDAYSRVYLGVHWRMDCEEGLRLGNQIARRVGALPFKKVQ
;
A
#
# COMPACT_ATOMS: atom_id res chain seq x y z
N MET A 1 84.89 20.11 73.54
CA MET A 1 84.46 19.59 72.29
C MET A 1 83.04 19.12 72.48
N LYS A 2 82.12 19.88 72.03
CA LYS A 2 80.67 19.75 72.36
C LYS A 2 79.94 19.25 71.12
N SER A 3 79.30 18.08 71.18
CA SER A 3 78.46 17.55 70.13
C SER A 3 77.01 18.08 70.32
N LEU A 4 76.50 18.68 69.33
CA LEU A 4 75.07 19.10 69.26
C LEU A 4 74.23 18.00 68.63
N LEU A 5 73.29 17.48 69.42
CA LEU A 5 72.28 16.51 68.98
C LEU A 5 71.15 17.30 68.33
N ARG A 6 70.88 17.05 67.01
CA ARG A 6 69.72 17.58 66.32
C ARG A 6 68.61 16.55 66.35
N ILE A 7 67.50 16.91 67.02
CA ILE A 7 66.25 16.16 67.04
C ILE A 7 65.52 16.49 65.75
N VAL A 8 65.29 15.48 64.88
CA VAL A 8 64.43 15.61 63.69
C VAL A 8 63.05 15.05 64.07
N LEU A 9 62.03 15.92 64.05
CA LEU A 9 60.64 15.59 64.28
C LEU A 9 60.03 15.17 62.94
N PRO A 10 59.39 14.03 62.81
CA PRO A 10 58.70 13.67 61.54
C PRO A 10 57.34 14.37 61.49
N LEU A 11 57.16 15.16 60.44
CA LEU A 11 55.86 15.78 60.12
C LEU A 11 55.00 14.68 59.40
N VAL A 12 53.96 14.21 60.12
CA VAL A 12 52.98 13.29 59.54
C VAL A 12 51.95 14.13 58.76
N LEU A 13 52.06 14.08 57.43
CA LEU A 13 51.11 14.64 56.50
C LEU A 13 49.88 13.72 56.40
N MET A 14 48.74 14.10 57.07
CA MET A 14 47.44 13.44 56.84
C MET A 14 46.90 13.90 55.48
N LEU A 15 47.03 13.04 54.45
CA LEU A 15 46.29 13.15 53.20
C LEU A 15 44.82 12.75 53.46
N THR A 16 43.95 13.73 53.63
CA THR A 16 42.49 13.50 53.53
C THR A 16 42.15 13.27 52.05
N ALA A 17 41.92 12.04 51.66
CA ALA A 17 41.31 11.70 50.38
C ALA A 17 39.87 12.20 50.39
N VAL A 18 39.63 13.35 49.72
CA VAL A 18 38.28 13.78 49.34
C VAL A 18 37.85 12.85 48.19
N SER A 19 37.07 11.83 48.51
CA SER A 19 36.34 11.05 47.54
C SER A 19 35.27 11.95 46.92
N CYS A 20 35.52 12.55 45.76
CA CYS A 20 34.47 13.07 44.88
C CYS A 20 33.65 11.87 44.39
N GLY A 21 32.59 11.56 45.11
CA GLY A 21 31.48 10.79 44.54
C GLY A 21 30.98 11.60 43.32
N LYS A 22 31.19 11.09 42.13
CA LYS A 22 30.39 11.52 40.96
C LYS A 22 28.96 11.14 41.27
N ASP A 23 28.15 12.12 41.70
CA ASP A 23 26.70 12.01 41.63
C ASP A 23 26.37 11.86 40.13
N ASN A 24 26.23 10.62 39.67
CA ASN A 24 25.62 10.34 38.40
C ASN A 24 24.10 10.57 38.53
N ASN A 25 23.71 11.81 38.78
CA ASN A 25 22.36 12.29 38.50
C ASN A 25 22.28 12.65 37.01
N GLU A 26 22.53 11.67 36.14
CA GLU A 26 22.06 11.77 34.78
C GLU A 26 20.52 11.67 34.88
N THR A 27 19.85 12.82 34.69
CA THR A 27 18.41 12.80 34.43
C THR A 27 18.17 11.83 33.30
N PRO A 28 17.30 10.82 33.47
CA PRO A 28 17.03 9.87 32.42
C PRO A 28 16.71 10.61 31.11
N GLU A 29 17.37 10.29 30.03
CA GLU A 29 16.99 10.87 28.74
C GLU A 29 15.50 10.60 28.50
N PRO A 30 14.75 11.61 28.03
CA PRO A 30 13.33 11.42 27.76
C PRO A 30 13.17 10.30 26.74
N ALA A 31 12.17 9.43 26.95
CA ALA A 31 11.87 8.33 26.06
C ALA A 31 11.65 8.83 24.62
N LYS A 32 12.35 8.23 23.66
CA LYS A 32 12.24 8.60 22.24
C LYS A 32 10.83 8.36 21.71
N LEU A 33 10.33 9.33 20.96
CA LEU A 33 9.05 9.28 20.26
C LEU A 33 9.20 8.66 18.87
N ALA A 34 8.09 8.30 18.22
CA ALA A 34 8.12 7.75 16.86
C ALA A 34 8.77 8.70 15.84
N LYS A 35 8.61 10.02 16.01
CA LYS A 35 9.23 11.05 15.17
C LYS A 35 10.74 11.13 15.27
N ASP A 36 11.35 10.57 16.33
CA ASP A 36 12.80 10.61 16.60
C ASP A 36 13.54 9.45 15.93
N TYR A 37 12.81 8.55 15.24
CA TYR A 37 13.34 7.45 14.44
C TYR A 37 13.10 7.71 12.97
N ASP A 38 13.97 7.14 12.11
CA ASP A 38 13.79 7.17 10.67
C ASP A 38 12.72 6.17 10.19
N SER A 39 12.35 6.29 8.93
CA SER A 39 11.32 5.43 8.30
C SER A 39 11.84 4.11 7.74
N GLN A 40 13.13 3.77 7.90
CA GLN A 40 13.74 2.62 7.23
C GLN A 40 13.00 1.29 7.46
N VAL A 41 12.49 1.05 8.68
CA VAL A 41 11.75 -0.17 8.97
C VAL A 41 10.48 -0.28 8.11
N VAL A 42 9.76 0.82 7.90
CA VAL A 42 8.56 0.86 7.04
C VAL A 42 8.94 0.64 5.58
N GLN A 43 9.95 1.36 5.07
CA GLN A 43 10.44 1.21 3.70
C GLN A 43 10.85 -0.23 3.37
N GLN A 44 11.54 -0.92 4.30
CA GLN A 44 11.97 -2.30 4.08
C GLN A 44 10.77 -3.26 3.97
N TRP A 45 9.70 -3.05 4.76
CA TRP A 45 8.49 -3.85 4.65
C TRP A 45 7.66 -3.52 3.41
N GLN A 46 7.61 -2.25 2.98
CA GLN A 46 6.98 -1.85 1.71
C GLN A 46 7.71 -2.48 0.51
N ASN A 47 9.04 -2.48 0.52
CA ASN A 47 9.85 -3.13 -0.52
C ASN A 47 9.70 -4.66 -0.50
N MET A 48 9.60 -5.28 0.69
CA MET A 48 9.29 -6.70 0.82
C MET A 48 7.94 -7.04 0.19
N LEU A 49 6.92 -6.20 0.38
CA LEU A 49 5.61 -6.39 -0.27
C LEU A 49 5.75 -6.43 -1.80
N MET A 50 6.44 -5.46 -2.38
CA MET A 50 6.69 -5.39 -3.82
C MET A 50 7.38 -6.65 -4.35
N GLU A 51 8.31 -7.23 -3.57
CA GLU A 51 9.05 -8.41 -3.95
C GLU A 51 8.20 -9.69 -3.90
N VAL A 52 7.40 -9.88 -2.85
CA VAL A 52 6.70 -11.15 -2.64
C VAL A 52 5.34 -11.21 -3.32
N GLU A 53 4.62 -10.09 -3.42
CA GLU A 53 3.26 -10.06 -3.93
C GLU A 53 3.19 -10.40 -5.43
N ARG A 54 4.19 -10.03 -6.23
CA ARG A 54 4.25 -10.41 -7.67
C ARG A 54 4.10 -11.91 -7.92
N TYR A 55 4.41 -12.73 -6.93
CA TYR A 55 4.34 -14.19 -7.00
C TYR A 55 3.17 -14.79 -6.20
N ALA A 56 2.38 -13.96 -5.54
CA ALA A 56 1.22 -14.38 -4.75
C ALA A 56 0.00 -14.57 -5.66
N THR A 57 -0.10 -15.75 -6.28
CA THR A 57 -0.97 -16.08 -7.43
C THR A 57 -2.45 -15.68 -7.25
N VAL A 58 -3.02 -15.82 -6.05
CA VAL A 58 -4.45 -15.56 -5.80
C VAL A 58 -4.69 -14.29 -4.97
N TYR A 59 -3.61 -13.61 -4.58
CA TYR A 59 -3.65 -12.50 -3.64
C TYR A 59 -3.67 -11.13 -4.34
N ARG A 60 -4.35 -11.00 -5.48
CA ARG A 60 -4.28 -9.86 -6.40
C ARG A 60 -5.61 -9.53 -7.05
N PRO A 61 -5.92 -8.25 -7.36
CA PRO A 61 -5.39 -7.04 -6.74
C PRO A 61 -6.14 -6.67 -5.45
N CYS A 62 -7.41 -7.12 -5.32
CA CYS A 62 -8.30 -6.77 -4.21
C CYS A 62 -7.83 -7.30 -2.85
N PRO A 63 -7.42 -8.58 -2.71
CA PRO A 63 -6.85 -9.07 -1.45
C PRO A 63 -5.57 -8.34 -1.04
N ALA A 64 -4.71 -7.94 -2.00
CA ALA A 64 -3.53 -7.13 -1.70
C ALA A 64 -3.91 -5.77 -1.14
N ALA A 65 -4.86 -5.07 -1.75
CA ALA A 65 -5.38 -3.80 -1.24
C ALA A 65 -5.96 -3.95 0.18
N ARG A 66 -6.70 -5.03 0.42
CA ARG A 66 -7.26 -5.34 1.75
C ARG A 66 -6.16 -5.58 2.77
N MET A 67 -5.18 -6.39 2.46
CA MET A 67 -4.01 -6.64 3.31
C MET A 67 -3.29 -5.34 3.66
N MET A 68 -3.08 -4.45 2.68
CA MET A 68 -2.46 -3.14 2.91
C MET A 68 -3.31 -2.27 3.83
N GLY A 69 -4.64 -2.30 3.72
CA GLY A 69 -5.55 -1.60 4.60
C GLY A 69 -5.43 -2.03 6.06
N TYR A 70 -5.49 -3.34 6.32
CA TYR A 70 -5.34 -3.86 7.69
C TYR A 70 -3.92 -3.70 8.24
N THR A 71 -2.89 -3.87 7.40
CA THR A 71 -1.49 -3.72 7.83
C THR A 71 -1.17 -2.25 8.13
N GLY A 72 -1.57 -1.32 7.26
CA GLY A 72 -1.40 0.11 7.48
C GLY A 72 -2.09 0.59 8.76
N LEU A 73 -3.34 0.14 8.98
CA LEU A 73 -4.07 0.39 10.22
C LEU A 73 -3.31 -0.13 11.44
N ALA A 74 -2.84 -1.38 11.39
CA ALA A 74 -2.17 -2.01 12.53
C ALA A 74 -0.85 -1.31 12.90
N VAL A 75 -0.01 -0.95 11.92
CA VAL A 75 1.28 -0.29 12.21
C VAL A 75 1.09 1.11 12.76
N TYR A 76 0.05 1.82 12.31
CA TYR A 76 -0.34 3.11 12.86
C TYR A 76 -0.81 2.96 14.31
N GLU A 77 -1.76 2.07 14.58
CA GLU A 77 -2.29 1.84 15.94
C GLU A 77 -1.19 1.32 16.89
N ALA A 78 -0.23 0.57 16.39
CA ALA A 78 0.90 0.11 17.18
C ALA A 78 1.89 1.24 17.53
N ALA A 79 2.04 2.25 16.67
CA ALA A 79 2.99 3.35 16.88
C ALA A 79 2.36 4.59 17.55
N VAL A 80 1.02 4.75 17.47
CA VAL A 80 0.31 6.00 17.82
C VAL A 80 0.53 6.46 19.27
N SER A 81 0.79 5.54 20.20
CA SER A 81 1.13 5.88 21.59
C SER A 81 2.46 6.63 21.73
N GLY A 82 3.36 6.49 20.74
CA GLY A 82 4.61 7.25 20.62
C GLY A 82 4.48 8.51 19.76
N MET A 83 3.27 8.94 19.41
CA MET A 83 2.99 10.04 18.49
C MET A 83 2.09 11.10 19.18
N PRO A 84 2.66 12.08 19.90
CA PRO A 84 1.90 12.98 20.77
C PRO A 84 0.80 13.79 20.07
N ASP A 85 1.00 14.14 18.78
CA ASP A 85 0.06 14.95 17.99
C ASP A 85 -1.04 14.12 17.31
N TYR A 86 -0.97 12.80 17.47
CA TYR A 86 -1.89 11.85 16.85
C TYR A 86 -2.71 11.10 17.89
N GLN A 87 -3.77 10.45 17.43
CA GLN A 87 -4.65 9.63 18.28
C GLN A 87 -5.09 8.38 17.52
N SER A 88 -5.46 7.35 18.28
CA SER A 88 -6.05 6.13 17.72
C SER A 88 -7.30 6.44 16.92
N ILE A 89 -7.43 5.81 15.75
CA ILE A 89 -8.65 5.84 14.93
C ILE A 89 -9.55 4.62 15.18
N ALA A 90 -9.08 3.64 15.96
CA ALA A 90 -9.85 2.44 16.30
C ALA A 90 -11.24 2.75 16.87
N PRO A 91 -11.47 3.80 17.69
CA PRO A 91 -12.80 4.15 18.17
C PRO A 91 -13.82 4.54 17.06
N LYS A 92 -13.34 4.81 15.85
CA LYS A 92 -14.18 5.07 14.66
C LYS A 92 -14.46 3.80 13.84
N ILE A 93 -13.85 2.68 14.21
CA ILE A 93 -13.97 1.39 13.51
C ILE A 93 -14.72 0.42 14.43
N PRO A 94 -16.03 0.22 14.23
CA PRO A 94 -16.84 -0.61 15.12
C PRO A 94 -16.30 -2.03 15.27
N GLY A 95 -16.10 -2.47 16.52
CA GLY A 95 -15.63 -3.82 16.84
C GLY A 95 -14.09 -3.98 16.80
N LEU A 96 -13.32 -2.94 16.52
CA LEU A 96 -11.87 -2.97 16.63
C LEU A 96 -11.44 -2.51 18.03
N GLU A 97 -10.77 -3.39 18.75
CA GLU A 97 -10.17 -3.11 20.06
C GLU A 97 -8.65 -3.24 19.95
N ILE A 98 -7.92 -2.20 20.35
CA ILE A 98 -6.46 -2.18 20.30
C ILE A 98 -5.88 -2.28 21.72
N PRO A 99 -4.93 -3.21 21.96
CA PRO A 99 -4.18 -3.27 23.22
C PRO A 99 -3.48 -1.96 23.53
N LYS A 100 -3.45 -1.59 24.81
CA LYS A 100 -2.75 -0.39 25.27
C LYS A 100 -1.29 -0.70 25.60
N VAL A 101 -0.45 0.33 25.55
CA VAL A 101 0.90 0.34 26.15
C VAL A 101 0.81 0.29 27.68
N GLU A 102 1.88 -0.14 28.31
CA GLU A 102 2.03 -0.06 29.78
C GLU A 102 2.36 1.39 30.16
N ASP A 103 1.63 1.93 31.14
CA ASP A 103 1.81 3.32 31.57
C ASP A 103 3.24 3.57 32.11
N GLY A 104 3.87 4.62 31.60
CA GLY A 104 5.22 5.01 32.00
C GLY A 104 6.35 4.10 31.50
N ALA A 105 6.03 3.07 30.71
CA ALA A 105 7.04 2.16 30.18
C ALA A 105 7.64 2.70 28.87
N GLU A 106 8.96 2.52 28.72
CA GLU A 106 9.68 2.84 27.49
C GLU A 106 9.42 1.80 26.41
N TYR A 107 9.24 2.27 25.15
CA TYR A 107 9.09 1.46 23.95
C TYR A 107 10.05 1.89 22.86
N HIS A 108 10.63 0.90 22.15
CA HIS A 108 11.38 1.12 20.92
C HIS A 108 10.44 0.98 19.73
N TRP A 109 9.98 2.09 19.18
CA TRP A 109 8.95 2.13 18.16
C TRP A 109 9.31 1.40 16.88
N PRO A 110 10.58 1.40 16.39
CA PRO A 110 10.97 0.55 15.25
C PRO A 110 10.78 -0.95 15.52
N THR A 111 11.07 -1.44 16.75
CA THR A 111 10.82 -2.84 17.13
C THR A 111 9.33 -3.15 17.14
N VAL A 112 8.49 -2.24 17.65
CA VAL A 112 7.03 -2.39 17.64
C VAL A 112 6.53 -2.54 16.21
N VAL A 113 6.90 -1.62 15.32
CA VAL A 113 6.47 -1.58 13.92
C VAL A 113 6.97 -2.81 13.14
N ASN A 114 8.25 -3.22 13.32
CA ASN A 114 8.79 -4.42 12.68
C ASN A 114 7.97 -5.66 13.01
N ASN A 115 7.67 -5.87 14.29
CA ASN A 115 6.96 -7.07 14.72
C ASN A 115 5.47 -7.05 14.35
N THR A 116 4.89 -5.85 14.19
CA THR A 116 3.54 -5.67 13.65
C THR A 116 3.46 -6.08 12.17
N TYR A 117 4.37 -5.56 11.33
CA TYR A 117 4.47 -5.96 9.93
C TYR A 117 4.73 -7.46 9.79
N ALA A 118 5.74 -7.97 10.47
CA ALA A 118 6.15 -9.37 10.38
C ALA A 118 5.01 -10.33 10.71
N PHE A 119 4.25 -10.06 11.77
CA PHE A 119 3.11 -10.87 12.16
C PHE A 119 2.05 -10.91 11.04
N LEU A 120 1.66 -9.74 10.52
CA LEU A 120 0.60 -9.64 9.51
C LEU A 120 1.04 -10.20 8.17
N PHE A 121 2.27 -9.93 7.72
CA PHE A 121 2.80 -10.51 6.49
C PHE A 121 2.81 -12.04 6.53
N LYS A 122 3.25 -12.65 7.64
CA LYS A 122 3.19 -14.11 7.81
C LYS A 122 1.77 -14.65 7.77
N LYS A 123 0.80 -13.93 8.31
CA LYS A 123 -0.61 -14.32 8.31
C LYS A 123 -1.24 -14.17 6.93
N PHE A 124 -1.11 -13.00 6.30
CA PHE A 124 -1.70 -12.75 4.99
C PHE A 124 -1.04 -13.58 3.89
N PHE A 125 0.26 -13.78 3.95
CA PHE A 125 1.03 -14.55 2.97
C PHE A 125 1.32 -16.00 3.40
N ALA A 126 0.45 -16.60 4.19
CA ALA A 126 0.62 -17.99 4.65
C ALA A 126 0.66 -19.01 3.49
N ASN A 127 0.03 -18.71 2.35
CA ASN A 127 -0.13 -19.61 1.21
C ASN A 127 0.75 -19.23 -0.01
N ILE A 128 1.83 -18.44 0.17
CA ILE A 128 2.80 -18.15 -0.89
C ILE A 128 3.93 -19.17 -0.92
N ARG A 129 4.83 -19.05 -1.92
CA ARG A 129 6.00 -19.93 -2.06
C ARG A 129 6.86 -19.92 -0.78
N ALA A 130 7.41 -21.08 -0.41
CA ALA A 130 8.26 -21.22 0.77
C ALA A 130 9.48 -20.28 0.74
N SER A 131 10.06 -20.02 -0.45
CA SER A 131 11.16 -19.07 -0.63
C SER A 131 10.77 -17.63 -0.25
N ASP A 132 9.54 -17.23 -0.52
CA ASP A 132 9.05 -15.88 -0.19
C ASP A 132 8.64 -15.78 1.29
N GLN A 133 8.10 -16.85 1.88
CA GLN A 133 7.91 -16.95 3.33
C GLN A 133 9.24 -16.83 4.08
N PHE A 134 10.31 -17.46 3.53
CA PHE A 134 11.65 -17.36 4.09
C PHE A 134 12.20 -15.92 4.04
N LYS A 135 11.96 -15.17 2.95
CA LYS A 135 12.36 -13.77 2.85
C LYS A 135 11.69 -12.90 3.91
N ILE A 136 10.38 -13.09 4.12
CA ILE A 136 9.61 -12.40 5.18
C ILE A 136 10.22 -12.69 6.57
N ALA A 137 10.49 -13.96 6.86
CA ALA A 137 11.08 -14.38 8.13
C ALA A 137 12.51 -13.84 8.31
N SER A 138 13.29 -13.79 7.23
CA SER A 138 14.66 -13.28 7.24
C SER A 138 14.71 -11.78 7.50
N LEU A 139 13.81 -11.00 6.89
CA LEU A 139 13.72 -9.56 7.13
C LEU A 139 13.36 -9.29 8.60
N GLU A 140 12.35 -9.95 9.14
CA GLU A 140 11.99 -9.83 10.55
C GLU A 140 13.17 -10.13 11.46
N SER A 141 13.89 -11.25 11.22
CA SER A 141 15.02 -11.68 12.04
C SER A 141 16.19 -10.69 11.96
N SER A 142 16.50 -10.20 10.78
CA SER A 142 17.56 -9.21 10.58
C SER A 142 17.30 -7.92 11.36
N LEU A 143 16.09 -7.37 11.24
CA LEU A 143 15.70 -6.15 11.95
C LEU A 143 15.62 -6.38 13.46
N ASN A 144 15.11 -7.52 13.91
CA ASN A 144 15.07 -7.88 15.33
C ASN A 144 16.49 -7.99 15.91
N THR A 145 17.45 -8.56 15.19
CA THR A 145 18.86 -8.64 15.63
C THR A 145 19.47 -7.25 15.71
N GLN A 146 19.25 -6.40 14.69
CA GLN A 146 19.73 -5.02 14.70
C GLN A 146 19.19 -4.27 15.94
N PHE A 147 17.88 -4.24 16.13
CA PHE A 147 17.25 -3.47 17.18
C PHE A 147 17.55 -3.98 18.59
N SER A 148 17.74 -5.29 18.77
CA SER A 148 18.09 -5.85 20.10
C SER A 148 19.47 -5.48 20.57
N ASN A 149 20.37 -5.02 19.69
CA ASN A 149 21.70 -4.56 20.06
C ASN A 149 21.73 -3.11 20.53
N ASP A 150 20.69 -2.33 20.20
CA ASP A 150 20.65 -0.88 20.44
C ASP A 150 19.91 -0.49 21.73
N ILE A 151 19.22 -1.44 22.38
CA ILE A 151 18.33 -1.18 23.52
C ILE A 151 18.43 -2.28 24.59
N SER A 152 17.91 -2.00 25.79
CA SER A 152 17.87 -3.02 26.84
C SER A 152 16.97 -4.19 26.47
N GLY A 153 17.29 -5.40 26.97
CA GLY A 153 16.51 -6.60 26.69
C GLY A 153 15.06 -6.50 27.15
N GLU A 154 14.78 -5.73 28.20
CA GLU A 154 13.40 -5.49 28.69
C GLU A 154 12.60 -4.61 27.74
N VAL A 155 13.18 -3.50 27.28
CA VAL A 155 12.55 -2.60 26.29
C VAL A 155 12.31 -3.35 24.98
N TYR A 156 13.31 -4.12 24.52
CA TYR A 156 13.18 -4.94 23.32
C TYR A 156 12.03 -5.94 23.44
N LYS A 157 11.99 -6.74 24.51
CA LYS A 157 10.95 -7.74 24.74
C LYS A 157 9.56 -7.11 24.79
N ARG A 158 9.39 -6.04 25.58
CA ARG A 158 8.12 -5.32 25.73
C ARG A 158 7.63 -4.76 24.39
N SER A 159 8.53 -4.13 23.64
CA SER A 159 8.21 -3.55 22.32
C SER A 159 7.79 -4.61 21.31
N ARG A 160 8.52 -5.71 21.24
CA ARG A 160 8.20 -6.85 20.40
C ARG A 160 6.83 -7.45 20.72
N GLU A 161 6.58 -7.74 21.99
CA GLU A 161 5.32 -8.34 22.45
C GLU A 161 4.13 -7.41 22.22
N TYR A 162 4.32 -6.09 22.42
CA TYR A 162 3.27 -5.12 22.16
C TYR A 162 2.90 -5.06 20.67
N GLY A 163 3.89 -4.96 19.77
CA GLY A 163 3.64 -4.99 18.32
C GLY A 163 2.90 -6.25 17.88
N GLN A 164 3.27 -7.40 18.41
CA GLN A 164 2.59 -8.66 18.13
C GLN A 164 1.15 -8.70 18.67
N ARG A 165 0.87 -8.16 19.86
CA ARG A 165 -0.49 -8.08 20.40
C ARG A 165 -1.39 -7.17 19.55
N VAL A 166 -0.90 -6.01 19.13
CA VAL A 166 -1.66 -5.11 18.24
C VAL A 166 -1.94 -5.80 16.89
N ALA A 167 -0.93 -6.42 16.31
CA ALA A 167 -1.08 -7.13 15.05
C ALA A 167 -2.08 -8.30 15.15
N SER A 168 -2.05 -9.05 16.25
CA SER A 168 -3.02 -10.13 16.50
C SER A 168 -4.44 -9.59 16.61
N ALA A 169 -4.65 -8.50 17.36
CA ALA A 169 -5.97 -7.88 17.50
C ALA A 169 -6.55 -7.43 16.14
N VAL A 170 -5.72 -6.81 15.30
CA VAL A 170 -6.14 -6.39 13.94
C VAL A 170 -6.37 -7.59 13.03
N TRP A 171 -5.55 -8.64 13.13
CA TRP A 171 -5.77 -9.90 12.40
C TRP A 171 -7.09 -10.56 12.77
N ASP A 172 -7.37 -10.71 14.07
CA ASP A 172 -8.60 -11.31 14.57
C ASP A 172 -9.83 -10.48 14.14
N PHE A 173 -9.71 -9.15 14.19
CA PHE A 173 -10.72 -8.25 13.63
C PHE A 173 -10.88 -8.45 12.12
N SER A 174 -9.79 -8.63 11.37
CA SER A 174 -9.87 -8.90 9.92
C SER A 174 -10.63 -10.19 9.61
N ALA A 175 -10.49 -11.21 10.45
CA ALA A 175 -11.15 -12.50 10.28
C ALA A 175 -12.67 -12.44 10.50
N THR A 176 -13.18 -11.41 11.17
CA THR A 176 -14.65 -11.20 11.30
C THR A 176 -15.31 -10.71 10.02
N ASP A 177 -14.53 -10.26 9.03
CA ASP A 177 -15.00 -9.85 7.70
C ASP A 177 -15.15 -11.08 6.78
N LYS A 178 -16.30 -11.74 6.85
CA LYS A 178 -16.58 -12.99 6.13
C LYS A 178 -16.60 -12.83 4.60
N ASP A 179 -16.84 -11.61 4.12
CA ASP A 179 -16.86 -11.33 2.69
C ASP A 179 -15.48 -11.01 2.11
N GLY A 180 -14.45 -10.79 2.96
CA GLY A 180 -13.10 -10.43 2.55
C GLY A 180 -12.01 -11.40 2.97
N HIS A 181 -12.09 -12.01 4.17
CA HIS A 181 -10.95 -12.68 4.81
C HIS A 181 -10.36 -13.82 3.96
N ASP A 182 -11.19 -14.80 3.57
CA ASP A 182 -10.75 -16.00 2.84
C ASP A 182 -11.17 -15.98 1.35
N LYS A 183 -11.71 -14.88 0.85
CA LYS A 183 -12.25 -14.83 -0.53
C LYS A 183 -11.17 -14.90 -1.62
N TYR A 184 -9.93 -14.66 -1.28
CA TYR A 184 -8.80 -14.89 -2.18
C TYR A 184 -8.61 -16.38 -2.54
N LEU A 185 -9.15 -17.32 -1.74
CA LEU A 185 -9.11 -18.76 -2.02
C LEU A 185 -10.12 -19.18 -3.09
N ASP A 186 -11.19 -18.39 -3.31
CA ASP A 186 -12.18 -18.60 -4.37
C ASP A 186 -12.43 -17.28 -5.15
N PRO A 187 -11.45 -16.84 -5.95
CA PRO A 187 -11.54 -15.57 -6.65
C PRO A 187 -12.57 -15.56 -7.76
N ARG A 188 -12.99 -16.73 -8.29
CA ARG A 188 -13.94 -16.90 -9.38
C ARG A 188 -15.04 -17.88 -9.01
N PRO A 189 -15.93 -17.51 -8.08
CA PRO A 189 -16.96 -18.41 -7.58
C PRO A 189 -17.91 -18.80 -8.71
N SER A 190 -18.19 -20.10 -8.83
CA SER A 190 -19.10 -20.67 -9.85
C SER A 190 -20.54 -20.15 -9.74
N SER A 191 -20.88 -19.57 -8.61
CA SER A 191 -22.19 -18.93 -8.38
C SER A 191 -22.40 -17.62 -9.15
N TYR A 192 -21.33 -17.01 -9.66
CA TYR A 192 -21.42 -15.79 -10.46
C TYR A 192 -21.51 -16.13 -11.96
N VAL A 193 -22.58 -15.67 -12.61
CA VAL A 193 -22.77 -15.74 -14.05
C VAL A 193 -22.86 -14.31 -14.59
N PRO A 194 -21.99 -13.90 -15.54
CA PRO A 194 -22.06 -12.58 -16.14
C PRO A 194 -23.43 -12.34 -16.80
N PRO A 195 -24.05 -11.18 -16.58
CA PRO A 195 -25.32 -10.84 -17.24
C PRO A 195 -25.12 -10.72 -18.75
N ARG A 196 -26.06 -11.27 -19.53
CA ARG A 196 -26.04 -11.14 -20.99
C ARG A 196 -26.79 -9.88 -21.44
N GLY A 197 -26.37 -9.33 -22.57
CA GLY A 197 -27.01 -8.16 -23.18
C GLY A 197 -26.02 -7.23 -23.88
N LEU A 198 -26.55 -6.23 -24.58
CA LEU A 198 -25.76 -5.23 -25.29
C LEU A 198 -24.90 -4.43 -24.28
N GLY A 199 -23.63 -4.23 -24.61
CA GLY A 199 -22.69 -3.50 -23.75
C GLY A 199 -22.32 -4.20 -22.44
N LYS A 200 -22.79 -5.45 -22.22
CA LYS A 200 -22.48 -6.20 -20.98
C LYS A 200 -21.21 -7.01 -21.14
N TRP A 201 -20.38 -6.94 -20.12
CA TRP A 201 -19.11 -7.66 -20.06
C TRP A 201 -19.30 -9.17 -20.16
N GLN A 202 -18.48 -9.78 -20.98
CA GLN A 202 -18.28 -11.21 -21.05
C GLN A 202 -16.77 -11.49 -20.99
N PRO A 203 -16.33 -12.67 -20.52
CA PRO A 203 -14.95 -13.09 -20.63
C PRO A 203 -14.46 -13.01 -22.08
N THR A 204 -13.26 -12.44 -22.27
CA THR A 204 -12.67 -12.27 -23.61
C THR A 204 -11.61 -13.34 -23.89
N PRO A 205 -11.51 -13.86 -25.14
CA PRO A 205 -10.43 -14.76 -25.53
C PRO A 205 -9.05 -14.14 -25.29
N PRO A 206 -7.99 -14.97 -25.09
CA PRO A 206 -7.99 -16.42 -25.00
C PRO A 206 -8.42 -16.98 -23.64
N GLY A 207 -8.45 -16.18 -22.58
CA GLY A 207 -8.80 -16.61 -21.23
C GLY A 207 -10.29 -16.46 -20.96
N LEU A 208 -11.11 -17.45 -21.29
CA LEU A 208 -12.56 -17.44 -21.01
C LEU A 208 -12.88 -17.68 -19.52
N GLU A 209 -12.09 -17.11 -18.62
CA GLU A 209 -12.27 -17.27 -17.18
C GLU A 209 -13.44 -16.45 -16.65
N GLY A 210 -14.13 -16.98 -15.63
CA GLY A 210 -15.24 -16.30 -14.93
C GLY A 210 -14.82 -14.99 -14.26
N GLY A 211 -15.80 -14.19 -13.87
CA GLY A 211 -15.55 -12.90 -13.21
C GLY A 211 -14.77 -13.04 -11.89
N MET A 212 -13.69 -12.26 -11.74
CA MET A 212 -12.85 -12.27 -10.55
C MET A 212 -13.42 -11.36 -9.47
N PHE A 213 -13.61 -11.88 -8.26
CA PHE A 213 -14.12 -11.19 -7.07
C PHE A 213 -15.48 -10.50 -7.25
N PRO A 214 -16.52 -11.18 -7.82
CA PRO A 214 -17.79 -10.53 -8.15
C PRO A 214 -18.55 -10.00 -6.92
N TYR A 215 -18.25 -10.47 -5.73
CA TYR A 215 -18.90 -10.09 -4.47
C TYR A 215 -18.05 -9.17 -3.59
N TRP A 216 -16.90 -8.67 -4.08
CA TRP A 216 -15.98 -7.85 -3.30
C TRP A 216 -16.59 -6.53 -2.79
N GLY A 217 -17.64 -6.03 -3.40
CA GLY A 217 -18.41 -4.88 -2.92
C GLY A 217 -19.01 -5.04 -1.52
N LYS A 218 -19.06 -6.27 -0.97
CA LYS A 218 -19.54 -6.57 0.39
C LYS A 218 -18.45 -6.55 1.45
N VAL A 219 -17.19 -6.49 1.04
CA VAL A 219 -16.03 -6.46 1.94
C VAL A 219 -16.07 -5.21 2.80
N ARG A 220 -15.56 -5.33 4.03
CA ARG A 220 -15.52 -4.24 5.00
C ARG A 220 -14.71 -3.05 4.47
N THR A 221 -15.29 -1.86 4.67
CA THR A 221 -14.65 -0.56 4.45
C THR A 221 -14.34 0.11 5.78
N PHE A 222 -13.39 1.05 5.78
CA PHE A 222 -12.96 1.75 6.99
C PHE A 222 -13.44 3.21 7.03
N ALA A 223 -13.42 3.90 5.89
CA ALA A 223 -13.68 5.34 5.82
C ALA A 223 -14.90 5.70 5.00
N ILE A 224 -15.29 4.87 4.02
CA ILE A 224 -16.44 5.13 3.15
C ILE A 224 -17.72 4.48 3.66
N TYR A 225 -18.86 5.08 3.28
CA TYR A 225 -20.20 4.58 3.56
C TYR A 225 -20.78 3.86 2.35
N GLU A 226 -21.92 3.16 2.52
CA GLU A 226 -22.60 2.46 1.40
C GLU A 226 -22.90 3.38 0.21
N ALA A 227 -23.26 4.64 0.46
CA ALA A 227 -23.53 5.62 -0.58
C ALA A 227 -22.29 6.01 -1.41
N ASP A 228 -21.08 5.80 -0.88
CA ASP A 228 -19.83 6.11 -1.56
C ASP A 228 -19.34 4.96 -2.45
N LYS A 229 -19.91 3.75 -2.30
CA LYS A 229 -19.44 2.55 -3.00
C LYS A 229 -19.80 2.50 -4.48
N LEU A 230 -20.77 3.29 -4.92
CA LEU A 230 -21.26 3.27 -6.31
C LEU A 230 -20.67 4.44 -7.10
N ALA A 231 -19.97 4.12 -8.19
CA ALA A 231 -19.53 5.08 -9.19
C ALA A 231 -20.74 5.76 -9.88
N ARG A 232 -20.51 6.93 -10.47
CA ARG A 232 -21.49 7.58 -11.33
C ARG A 232 -21.88 6.67 -12.50
N ALA A 233 -23.04 6.90 -13.11
CA ALA A 233 -23.47 6.13 -14.27
C ALA A 233 -22.50 6.35 -15.46
N PRO A 234 -22.10 5.26 -16.16
CA PRO A 234 -21.29 5.37 -17.36
C PRO A 234 -22.08 6.00 -18.54
N ILE A 235 -21.36 6.36 -19.59
CA ILE A 235 -22.00 6.76 -20.86
C ILE A 235 -22.89 5.59 -21.34
N PRO A 236 -24.15 5.85 -21.70
CA PRO A 236 -25.06 4.83 -22.20
C PRO A 236 -24.51 4.11 -23.44
N TYR A 237 -24.64 2.78 -23.48
CA TYR A 237 -24.29 2.00 -24.64
C TYR A 237 -25.01 2.44 -25.90
N SER A 238 -24.32 2.49 -27.00
CA SER A 238 -24.86 2.81 -28.30
C SER A 238 -24.00 2.24 -29.43
N GLU A 239 -24.64 1.78 -30.49
CA GLU A 239 -24.00 1.32 -31.74
C GLU A 239 -23.95 2.42 -32.80
N ASP A 240 -24.64 3.55 -32.55
CA ASP A 240 -24.64 4.71 -33.43
C ASP A 240 -23.24 5.34 -33.52
N LYS A 241 -22.73 5.48 -34.73
CA LYS A 241 -21.39 6.04 -35.02
C LYS A 241 -21.25 7.51 -34.62
N THR A 242 -22.35 8.22 -34.37
CA THR A 242 -22.37 9.60 -33.90
C THR A 242 -22.46 9.72 -32.39
N SER A 243 -22.60 8.60 -31.67
CA SER A 243 -22.74 8.55 -30.22
C SER A 243 -21.46 8.83 -29.47
N ALA A 244 -21.59 9.30 -28.25
CA ALA A 244 -20.46 9.44 -27.31
C ALA A 244 -19.79 8.08 -26.99
N TYR A 245 -20.57 6.98 -26.96
CA TYR A 245 -20.03 5.65 -26.71
C TYR A 245 -19.13 5.18 -27.86
N TYR A 246 -19.57 5.37 -29.13
CA TYR A 246 -18.75 5.07 -30.31
C TYR A 246 -17.47 5.90 -30.33
N ALA A 247 -17.54 7.20 -29.98
CA ALA A 247 -16.37 8.06 -29.91
C ALA A 247 -15.33 7.57 -28.89
N GLN A 248 -15.75 7.01 -27.76
CA GLN A 248 -14.85 6.35 -26.80
C GLN A 248 -14.12 5.15 -27.41
N GLY A 249 -14.85 4.28 -28.16
CA GLY A 249 -14.24 3.14 -28.84
C GLY A 249 -13.26 3.57 -29.94
N LEU A 250 -13.62 4.61 -30.70
CA LEU A 250 -12.76 5.16 -31.74
C LEU A 250 -11.50 5.79 -31.15
N GLU A 251 -11.58 6.44 -29.97
CA GLU A 251 -10.43 6.96 -29.26
C GLU A 251 -9.44 5.85 -28.89
N VAL A 252 -9.91 4.77 -28.23
CA VAL A 252 -9.05 3.64 -27.87
C VAL A 252 -8.38 3.03 -29.09
N TYR A 253 -9.15 2.83 -30.17
CA TYR A 253 -8.63 2.36 -31.45
C TYR A 253 -7.53 3.26 -32.01
N SER A 254 -7.78 4.58 -32.04
CA SER A 254 -6.89 5.57 -32.67
C SER A 254 -5.56 5.74 -31.91
N VAL A 255 -5.59 5.70 -30.56
CA VAL A 255 -4.35 5.86 -29.75
C VAL A 255 -3.52 4.58 -29.72
N THR A 256 -4.08 3.45 -30.14
CA THR A 256 -3.38 2.17 -30.22
C THR A 256 -2.98 1.77 -31.62
N THR A 257 -3.39 2.53 -32.68
CA THR A 257 -3.21 2.11 -34.09
C THR A 257 -2.99 3.28 -35.06
N PRO A 258 -1.75 3.65 -35.46
CA PRO A 258 -0.47 3.20 -34.90
C PRO A 258 -0.24 3.79 -33.52
N GLN A 259 0.53 3.12 -32.70
CA GLN A 259 0.81 3.60 -31.35
C GLN A 259 2.07 4.44 -31.29
N ASP A 260 1.96 5.61 -30.65
CA ASP A 260 3.07 6.48 -30.28
C ASP A 260 4.02 5.74 -29.32
N PRO A 261 5.36 5.78 -29.52
CA PRO A 261 6.32 5.09 -28.66
C PRO A 261 6.26 5.50 -27.19
N ASP A 262 6.00 6.77 -26.86
CA ASP A 262 5.90 7.23 -25.48
C ASP A 262 4.61 6.69 -24.83
N LYS A 263 3.49 6.74 -25.51
CA LYS A 263 2.23 6.11 -25.02
C LYS A 263 2.37 4.60 -24.83
N ARG A 264 3.16 3.95 -25.68
CA ARG A 264 3.48 2.53 -25.51
C ARG A 264 4.30 2.31 -24.24
N TRP A 265 5.33 3.12 -24.02
CA TRP A 265 6.14 3.05 -22.81
C TRP A 265 5.29 3.33 -21.55
N MET A 266 4.42 4.36 -21.55
CA MET A 266 3.45 4.57 -20.47
C MET A 266 2.60 3.32 -20.20
N ALA A 267 2.05 2.71 -21.25
CA ALA A 267 1.23 1.51 -21.12
C ALA A 267 2.00 0.33 -20.52
N GLU A 268 3.26 0.14 -20.89
CA GLU A 268 4.13 -0.91 -20.37
C GLU A 268 4.57 -0.62 -18.92
N PHE A 269 4.97 0.60 -18.64
CA PHE A 269 5.45 1.04 -17.31
C PHE A 269 4.39 0.85 -16.21
N TRP A 270 3.13 1.14 -16.52
CA TRP A 270 1.99 0.97 -15.62
C TRP A 270 1.25 -0.36 -15.81
N SER A 271 1.86 -1.35 -16.49
CA SER A 271 1.27 -2.68 -16.64
C SER A 271 1.47 -3.54 -15.40
N ASP A 272 0.97 -3.04 -14.29
CA ASP A 272 0.86 -3.78 -13.05
C ASP A 272 -0.20 -4.88 -13.18
N ASP A 273 -0.16 -5.88 -12.29
CA ASP A 273 -1.07 -7.03 -12.27
C ASP A 273 -0.79 -8.13 -13.33
N VAL A 274 0.45 -8.22 -13.80
CA VAL A 274 0.89 -9.35 -14.62
C VAL A 274 1.55 -10.39 -13.71
N LEU A 275 0.83 -11.48 -13.46
CA LEU A 275 1.25 -12.53 -12.52
C LEU A 275 2.66 -13.06 -12.84
N ASN A 276 3.48 -13.27 -11.82
CA ASN A 276 4.89 -13.67 -11.87
C ASN A 276 5.81 -12.67 -12.59
N PHE A 277 5.28 -11.52 -13.01
CA PHE A 277 6.03 -10.54 -13.78
C PHE A 277 6.07 -9.16 -13.10
N THR A 278 4.90 -8.61 -12.77
CA THR A 278 4.79 -7.36 -12.02
C THR A 278 3.92 -7.57 -10.78
N PHE A 279 4.03 -6.68 -9.80
CA PHE A 279 3.12 -6.59 -8.66
C PHE A 279 1.76 -6.00 -9.09
N SER A 280 0.77 -6.04 -8.21
CA SER A 280 -0.56 -5.46 -8.52
C SER A 280 -0.63 -3.95 -8.28
N PRO A 281 -1.61 -3.23 -8.88
CA PRO A 281 -1.71 -1.77 -8.82
C PRO A 281 -1.70 -1.16 -7.42
N PRO A 282 -2.38 -1.71 -6.39
CA PRO A 282 -2.31 -1.13 -5.05
C PRO A 282 -0.88 -1.14 -4.47
N VAL A 283 -0.07 -2.14 -4.80
CA VAL A 283 1.31 -2.27 -4.30
C VAL A 283 2.21 -1.15 -4.85
N ARG A 284 1.95 -0.66 -6.06
CA ARG A 284 2.65 0.50 -6.63
C ARG A 284 2.62 1.71 -5.68
N VAL A 285 1.51 1.94 -5.02
CA VAL A 285 1.37 3.09 -4.11
C VAL A 285 2.36 3.01 -2.94
N TRP A 286 2.55 1.82 -2.35
CA TRP A 286 3.55 1.66 -1.28
C TRP A 286 4.99 1.64 -1.81
N ALA A 287 5.20 1.14 -3.02
CA ALA A 287 6.52 1.24 -3.67
C ALA A 287 6.93 2.70 -3.94
N ILE A 288 5.99 3.55 -4.30
CA ILE A 288 6.19 5.00 -4.42
C ILE A 288 6.36 5.64 -3.03
N ALA A 289 5.54 5.28 -2.05
CA ALA A 289 5.67 5.78 -0.67
C ALA A 289 7.07 5.54 -0.12
N SER A 290 7.62 4.32 -0.29
CA SER A 290 8.99 3.96 0.13
C SER A 290 10.04 4.88 -0.50
N GLN A 291 9.91 5.21 -1.79
CA GLN A 291 10.86 6.08 -2.49
C GLN A 291 10.75 7.54 -2.00
N VAL A 292 9.53 8.04 -1.76
CA VAL A 292 9.31 9.39 -1.22
C VAL A 292 9.83 9.46 0.22
N GLU A 293 9.53 8.48 1.06
CA GLU A 293 10.00 8.40 2.44
C GLU A 293 11.53 8.44 2.52
N ALA A 294 12.22 7.75 1.60
CA ALA A 294 13.68 7.78 1.50
C ALA A 294 14.21 9.14 1.04
N GLN A 295 13.60 9.73 0.01
CA GLN A 295 13.98 11.03 -0.54
C GLN A 295 13.82 12.15 0.49
N GLU A 296 12.67 12.20 1.18
CA GLU A 296 12.33 13.22 2.17
C GLU A 296 12.97 12.95 3.54
N LYS A 297 13.70 11.84 3.72
CA LYS A 297 14.24 11.38 5.01
C LYS A 297 13.18 11.39 6.10
N SER A 298 12.05 10.82 5.79
CA SER A 298 10.87 10.82 6.64
C SER A 298 11.11 10.16 7.99
N SER A 299 10.43 10.65 9.02
CA SER A 299 10.39 9.97 10.32
C SER A 299 9.52 8.72 10.28
N LEU A 300 9.70 7.83 11.26
CA LEU A 300 8.82 6.69 11.48
C LEU A 300 7.35 7.12 11.64
N GLU A 301 7.10 8.22 12.38
CA GLU A 301 5.76 8.80 12.53
C GLU A 301 5.12 9.12 11.19
N THR A 302 5.83 9.82 10.31
CA THR A 302 5.33 10.17 8.96
C THR A 302 5.03 8.92 8.14
N ALA A 303 5.93 7.94 8.16
CA ALA A 303 5.80 6.72 7.36
C ALA A 303 4.61 5.84 7.80
N VAL A 304 4.39 5.66 9.12
CA VAL A 304 3.23 4.88 9.58
C VAL A 304 1.90 5.58 9.30
N VAL A 305 1.87 6.92 9.31
CA VAL A 305 0.69 7.70 8.89
C VAL A 305 0.43 7.53 7.39
N ALA A 306 1.48 7.57 6.57
CA ALA A 306 1.37 7.36 5.11
C ALA A 306 0.88 5.94 4.80
N ALA A 307 1.44 4.92 5.47
CA ALA A 307 1.01 3.53 5.32
C ALA A 307 -0.47 3.33 5.72
N ALA A 308 -0.91 3.94 6.83
CA ALA A 308 -2.31 3.84 7.27
C ALA A 308 -3.28 4.52 6.30
N LYS A 309 -3.02 5.78 5.95
CA LYS A 309 -3.91 6.53 5.06
C LYS A 309 -4.00 5.90 3.68
N SER A 310 -2.86 5.57 3.07
CA SER A 310 -2.85 4.95 1.74
C SER A 310 -3.42 3.53 1.78
N GLY A 311 -3.08 2.71 2.77
CA GLY A 311 -3.62 1.36 2.92
C GLY A 311 -5.14 1.34 3.09
N ILE A 312 -5.69 2.18 3.97
CA ILE A 312 -7.15 2.33 4.16
C ILE A 312 -7.82 2.80 2.86
N ALA A 313 -7.23 3.80 2.18
CA ALA A 313 -7.75 4.29 0.91
C ALA A 313 -7.79 3.21 -0.17
N LEU A 314 -6.74 2.38 -0.26
CA LEU A 314 -6.66 1.28 -1.22
C LEU A 314 -7.66 0.16 -0.92
N ASN A 315 -7.84 -0.23 0.36
CA ASN A 315 -8.88 -1.16 0.75
C ASN A 315 -10.25 -0.68 0.29
N ASP A 316 -10.62 0.54 0.66
CA ASP A 316 -11.93 1.11 0.36
C ASP A 316 -12.12 1.33 -1.14
N ALA A 317 -11.05 1.67 -1.87
CA ALA A 317 -11.03 1.77 -3.33
C ALA A 317 -11.31 0.42 -3.99
N SER A 318 -10.73 -0.67 -3.47
CA SER A 318 -11.00 -2.02 -3.99
C SER A 318 -12.46 -2.39 -3.88
N VAL A 319 -13.08 -2.07 -2.74
CA VAL A 319 -14.49 -2.37 -2.46
C VAL A 319 -15.41 -1.54 -3.36
N ALA A 320 -15.22 -0.22 -3.42
CA ALA A 320 -16.06 0.66 -4.22
C ALA A 320 -15.93 0.40 -5.73
N CYS A 321 -14.70 0.17 -6.20
CA CYS A 321 -14.44 -0.14 -7.61
C CYS A 321 -15.11 -1.46 -8.02
N TRP A 322 -14.91 -2.54 -7.26
CA TRP A 322 -15.50 -3.84 -7.59
C TRP A 322 -17.02 -3.87 -7.41
N ASN A 323 -17.56 -3.16 -6.41
CA ASN A 323 -18.99 -2.94 -6.31
C ASN A 323 -19.58 -2.34 -7.59
N SER A 324 -18.94 -1.28 -8.09
CA SER A 324 -19.38 -0.58 -9.30
C SER A 324 -19.19 -1.41 -10.56
N LYS A 325 -18.07 -2.15 -10.67
CA LYS A 325 -17.80 -3.03 -11.81
C LYS A 325 -18.92 -4.05 -12.03
N TYR A 326 -19.30 -4.73 -10.97
CA TYR A 326 -20.31 -5.79 -11.05
C TYR A 326 -21.77 -5.26 -11.02
N TYR A 327 -21.96 -4.02 -10.58
CA TYR A 327 -23.24 -3.33 -10.71
C TYR A 327 -23.54 -2.94 -12.17
N TYR A 328 -22.56 -2.30 -12.86
CA TYR A 328 -22.75 -1.81 -14.21
C TYR A 328 -22.46 -2.88 -15.27
N ASN A 329 -21.51 -3.77 -15.05
CA ASN A 329 -21.11 -4.85 -15.96
C ASN A 329 -20.77 -4.38 -17.39
N ILE A 330 -20.00 -3.30 -17.53
CA ILE A 330 -19.65 -2.72 -18.82
C ILE A 330 -18.60 -3.57 -19.52
N GLU A 331 -18.81 -3.82 -20.85
CA GLU A 331 -17.89 -4.54 -21.71
C GLU A 331 -16.53 -3.86 -21.86
N ARG A 332 -15.51 -4.65 -22.27
CA ARG A 332 -14.18 -4.14 -22.58
C ARG A 332 -14.14 -3.53 -23.99
N PRO A 333 -13.25 -2.51 -24.23
CA PRO A 333 -13.09 -1.92 -25.57
C PRO A 333 -12.90 -2.92 -26.68
N VAL A 334 -12.18 -4.03 -26.42
CA VAL A 334 -11.91 -5.05 -27.44
C VAL A 334 -13.20 -5.64 -28.02
N THR A 335 -14.19 -5.92 -27.20
CA THR A 335 -15.48 -6.47 -27.67
C THR A 335 -16.18 -5.48 -28.61
N TYR A 336 -16.26 -4.23 -28.22
CA TYR A 336 -16.92 -3.20 -29.02
C TYR A 336 -16.14 -2.86 -30.30
N ILE A 337 -14.82 -2.67 -30.19
CA ILE A 337 -13.97 -2.29 -31.32
C ILE A 337 -14.01 -3.39 -32.40
N GLN A 338 -13.94 -4.66 -32.02
CA GLN A 338 -14.03 -5.77 -32.97
C GLN A 338 -15.37 -5.85 -33.67
N ASN A 339 -16.47 -5.53 -32.97
CA ASN A 339 -17.82 -5.59 -33.54
C ASN A 339 -18.14 -4.39 -34.46
N PHE A 340 -17.65 -3.19 -34.15
CA PHE A 340 -18.17 -1.97 -34.79
C PHE A 340 -17.12 -1.08 -35.48
N ILE A 341 -15.81 -1.29 -35.22
CA ILE A 341 -14.73 -0.43 -35.75
C ILE A 341 -13.77 -1.23 -36.62
N ASN A 342 -13.12 -2.28 -36.09
CA ASN A 342 -12.15 -3.11 -36.79
C ASN A 342 -12.13 -4.53 -36.21
N PRO A 343 -12.63 -5.54 -36.93
CA PRO A 343 -12.71 -6.92 -36.44
C PRO A 343 -11.36 -7.58 -36.19
N ASN A 344 -10.28 -7.05 -36.75
CA ASN A 344 -8.92 -7.59 -36.59
C ASN A 344 -8.12 -6.86 -35.48
N TRP A 345 -8.74 -5.89 -34.77
CA TRP A 345 -8.06 -5.19 -33.71
C TRP A 345 -7.88 -6.09 -32.47
N SER A 346 -6.75 -5.92 -31.81
CA SER A 346 -6.47 -6.58 -30.51
C SER A 346 -5.83 -5.59 -29.54
N ILE A 347 -5.94 -5.87 -28.26
CA ILE A 347 -5.18 -5.14 -27.24
C ILE A 347 -3.69 -5.26 -27.50
N ARG A 348 -2.91 -4.31 -27.00
CA ARG A 348 -1.47 -4.33 -27.13
C ARG A 348 -0.87 -5.39 -26.20
N THR A 349 0.04 -6.19 -26.75
CA THR A 349 0.92 -7.06 -25.97
C THR A 349 2.10 -6.25 -25.45
N LEU A 350 2.56 -6.56 -24.23
CA LEU A 350 3.85 -6.06 -23.75
C LEU A 350 4.96 -6.61 -24.64
N THR A 351 5.95 -5.77 -24.97
CA THR A 351 6.97 -6.06 -26.00
C THR A 351 7.81 -7.30 -25.75
N SER A 352 8.00 -7.68 -24.50
CA SER A 352 8.89 -8.76 -24.09
C SER A 352 8.17 -10.05 -23.68
N THR A 353 6.85 -10.01 -23.59
CA THR A 353 6.10 -11.15 -23.07
C THR A 353 4.79 -11.33 -23.80
N SER A 354 4.47 -12.57 -24.15
CA SER A 354 3.17 -13.00 -24.68
C SER A 354 2.03 -12.89 -23.66
N PHE A 355 2.24 -12.22 -22.52
CA PHE A 355 1.38 -12.35 -21.35
C PHE A 355 0.09 -11.54 -21.37
N LEU A 356 -0.03 -10.49 -22.18
CA LEU A 356 -1.28 -9.74 -22.29
C LEU A 356 -1.90 -9.90 -23.68
N THR A 357 -2.45 -11.06 -23.91
CA THR A 357 -3.35 -11.28 -25.07
C THR A 357 -4.82 -11.20 -24.68
N SER A 358 -5.12 -11.11 -23.37
CA SER A 358 -6.48 -11.03 -22.84
C SER A 358 -6.67 -9.80 -21.94
N THR A 359 -7.90 -9.32 -21.84
CA THR A 359 -8.27 -8.30 -20.85
C THR A 359 -8.41 -8.92 -19.47
N PRO A 360 -8.30 -8.12 -18.37
CA PRO A 360 -8.58 -8.62 -17.03
C PRO A 360 -9.98 -9.25 -16.91
N SER A 361 -10.08 -10.35 -16.15
CA SER A 361 -11.30 -11.17 -15.99
C SER A 361 -12.36 -10.49 -15.11
N PHE A 362 -12.73 -9.25 -15.40
CA PHE A 362 -13.80 -8.50 -14.72
C PHE A 362 -14.27 -7.34 -15.59
N PRO A 363 -15.48 -6.76 -15.31
CA PRO A 363 -16.04 -5.66 -16.08
C PRO A 363 -15.12 -4.44 -16.16
N ALA A 364 -15.26 -3.66 -17.24
CA ALA A 364 -14.38 -2.53 -17.51
C ALA A 364 -14.55 -1.38 -16.51
N TYR A 365 -15.76 -0.90 -16.30
CA TYR A 365 -16.09 0.35 -15.62
C TYR A 365 -16.38 0.20 -14.11
N PRO A 366 -15.80 1.07 -13.26
CA PRO A 366 -14.68 1.97 -13.51
C PRO A 366 -13.33 1.25 -13.56
N SER A 367 -12.25 1.93 -13.99
CA SER A 367 -10.91 1.33 -14.05
C SER A 367 -10.34 1.06 -12.66
N GLY A 368 -9.83 -0.16 -12.44
CA GLY A 368 -9.19 -0.54 -11.18
C GLY A 368 -7.90 0.25 -10.91
N HIS A 369 -6.98 0.32 -11.88
CA HIS A 369 -5.76 1.11 -11.80
C HIS A 369 -6.05 2.56 -11.44
N SER A 370 -6.98 3.20 -12.18
CA SER A 370 -7.36 4.60 -11.95
C SER A 370 -7.96 4.83 -10.56
N THR A 371 -8.74 3.85 -10.05
CA THR A 371 -9.34 3.98 -8.71
C THR A 371 -8.28 3.81 -7.62
N PHE A 372 -7.35 2.85 -7.78
CA PHE A 372 -6.24 2.67 -6.85
C PHE A 372 -5.26 3.84 -6.90
N GLY A 373 -4.84 4.28 -8.10
CA GLY A 373 -3.96 5.44 -8.27
C GLY A 373 -4.60 6.71 -7.70
N GLY A 374 -5.86 6.98 -8.05
CA GLY A 374 -6.60 8.14 -7.53
C GLY A 374 -6.77 8.13 -6.01
N ALA A 375 -6.99 6.96 -5.38
CA ALA A 375 -7.13 6.85 -3.93
C ALA A 375 -5.78 6.88 -3.21
N GLY A 376 -4.83 6.06 -3.67
CA GLY A 376 -3.56 5.88 -3.01
C GLY A 376 -2.67 7.11 -3.10
N PHE A 377 -2.48 7.67 -4.29
CA PHE A 377 -1.66 8.87 -4.48
C PHE A 377 -2.27 10.12 -3.82
N ALA A 378 -3.60 10.27 -3.87
CA ALA A 378 -4.25 11.36 -3.13
C ALA A 378 -4.14 11.19 -1.61
N ALA A 379 -4.09 9.96 -1.08
CA ALA A 379 -3.83 9.71 0.33
C ALA A 379 -2.38 10.03 0.70
N LEU A 380 -1.39 9.72 -0.15
CA LEU A 380 0.00 10.12 0.05
C LEU A 380 0.16 11.65 -0.01
N ALA A 381 -0.54 12.32 -0.92
CA ALA A 381 -0.56 13.78 -1.03
C ALA A 381 -1.06 14.48 0.26
N GLN A 382 -1.91 13.82 1.05
CA GLN A 382 -2.33 14.35 2.36
C GLN A 382 -1.21 14.32 3.42
N VAL A 383 -0.16 13.56 3.20
CA VAL A 383 0.97 13.41 4.13
C VAL A 383 2.17 14.23 3.67
N PHE A 384 2.51 14.14 2.38
CA PHE A 384 3.73 14.73 1.82
C PHE A 384 3.47 16.04 1.03
N GLY A 385 2.20 16.41 0.82
CA GLY A 385 1.82 17.41 -0.19
C GLY A 385 1.73 16.76 -1.59
N ASP A 386 1.03 17.42 -2.53
CA ASP A 386 0.89 16.87 -3.89
C ASP A 386 2.15 17.10 -4.74
N ASN A 387 2.82 18.25 -4.56
CA ASN A 387 3.97 18.67 -5.35
C ASN A 387 5.27 17.96 -4.90
N VAL A 388 5.37 16.69 -5.20
CA VAL A 388 6.55 15.85 -4.92
C VAL A 388 7.17 15.45 -6.25
N THR A 389 8.35 16.02 -6.57
CA THR A 389 9.13 15.59 -7.73
C THR A 389 9.79 14.25 -7.41
N LEU A 390 9.46 13.21 -8.15
CA LEU A 390 9.97 11.86 -7.94
C LEU A 390 10.30 11.19 -9.27
N THR A 391 11.39 10.43 -9.30
CA THR A 391 11.67 9.45 -10.36
C THR A 391 11.29 8.07 -9.86
N ASP A 392 10.20 7.51 -10.39
CA ASP A 392 9.76 6.14 -10.04
C ASP A 392 10.72 5.11 -10.62
N ARG A 393 11.35 4.34 -9.74
CA ARG A 393 12.35 3.32 -10.00
C ARG A 393 11.87 1.90 -9.73
N CYS A 394 10.55 1.69 -9.59
CA CYS A 394 9.97 0.38 -9.23
C CYS A 394 10.39 -0.76 -10.17
N HIS A 395 10.72 -0.45 -11.41
CA HIS A 395 11.15 -1.41 -12.44
C HIS A 395 12.61 -1.25 -12.86
N GLU A 396 13.37 -0.40 -12.20
CA GLU A 396 14.79 -0.16 -12.54
C GLU A 396 15.57 -1.48 -12.52
N ASN A 397 16.53 -1.61 -13.43
CA ASN A 397 17.36 -2.81 -13.65
C ASN A 397 16.59 -4.05 -14.13
N ARG A 398 15.30 -3.93 -14.50
CA ARG A 398 14.57 -4.99 -15.20
C ARG A 398 15.07 -5.10 -16.64
N THR A 399 15.26 -6.35 -17.12
CA THR A 399 15.72 -6.64 -18.49
C THR A 399 14.67 -7.41 -19.30
N ASP A 400 13.64 -7.84 -18.62
CA ASP A 400 12.53 -8.62 -19.20
C ASP A 400 11.42 -7.73 -19.79
N PHE A 401 11.44 -6.43 -19.50
CA PHE A 401 10.66 -5.39 -20.16
C PHE A 401 11.35 -4.02 -19.99
N ASN A 402 10.77 -2.95 -20.58
CA ASN A 402 11.32 -1.60 -20.44
C ASN A 402 11.12 -1.05 -19.02
N GLY A 403 12.09 -1.30 -18.17
CA GLY A 403 12.12 -0.83 -16.77
C GLY A 403 12.72 0.57 -16.59
N THR A 404 12.90 1.34 -17.66
CA THR A 404 13.45 2.71 -17.58
C THR A 404 12.63 3.54 -16.60
N PRO A 405 13.26 4.19 -15.62
CA PRO A 405 12.56 5.03 -14.65
C PRO A 405 11.81 6.19 -15.30
N ARG A 406 10.65 6.56 -14.73
CA ARG A 406 9.83 7.70 -15.16
C ARG A 406 9.75 8.76 -14.07
N SER A 407 9.85 10.04 -14.47
CA SER A 407 9.85 11.17 -13.53
C SER A 407 8.53 11.91 -13.57
N PHE A 408 8.09 12.36 -12.40
CA PHE A 408 6.83 13.05 -12.17
C PHE A 408 7.05 14.26 -11.26
N ASN A 409 6.20 15.26 -11.36
CA ASN A 409 6.25 16.46 -10.53
C ASN A 409 5.21 16.46 -9.40
N SER A 410 4.27 15.53 -9.44
CA SER A 410 3.23 15.43 -8.43
C SER A 410 2.62 14.02 -8.36
N PHE A 411 1.99 13.70 -7.22
CA PHE A 411 1.17 12.49 -7.09
C PHE A 411 -0.05 12.52 -8.02
N SER A 412 -0.63 13.70 -8.25
CA SER A 412 -1.74 13.87 -9.19
C SER A 412 -1.32 13.54 -10.63
N GLU A 413 -0.10 13.89 -11.04
CA GLU A 413 0.46 13.52 -12.36
C GLU A 413 0.64 12.00 -12.46
N MET A 414 1.18 11.33 -11.41
CA MET A 414 1.29 9.88 -11.37
C MET A 414 -0.07 9.20 -11.50
N ALA A 415 -1.08 9.65 -10.74
CA ALA A 415 -2.43 9.10 -10.80
C ALA A 415 -3.05 9.24 -12.19
N TRP A 416 -2.82 10.38 -12.85
CA TRP A 416 -3.30 10.64 -14.20
C TRP A 416 -2.62 9.71 -15.22
N GLU A 417 -1.29 9.59 -15.19
CA GLU A 417 -0.56 8.75 -16.12
C GLU A 417 -0.91 7.26 -15.94
N ASP A 418 -0.99 6.78 -14.69
CA ASP A 418 -1.47 5.43 -14.38
C ASP A 418 -2.86 5.17 -15.00
N ALA A 419 -3.79 6.10 -14.81
CA ALA A 419 -5.15 5.98 -15.34
C ALA A 419 -5.17 5.89 -16.88
N TYR A 420 -4.50 6.83 -17.57
CA TYR A 420 -4.53 6.89 -19.04
C TYR A 420 -3.65 5.81 -19.70
N SER A 421 -2.67 5.27 -18.98
CA SER A 421 -1.91 4.10 -19.44
C SER A 421 -2.82 2.95 -19.88
N ARG A 422 -4.00 2.85 -19.27
CA ARG A 422 -4.99 1.78 -19.55
C ARG A 422 -5.74 1.98 -20.86
N VAL A 423 -5.95 3.23 -21.25
CA VAL A 423 -6.47 3.59 -22.59
C VAL A 423 -5.42 3.26 -23.65
N TYR A 424 -4.17 3.61 -23.37
CA TYR A 424 -3.03 3.35 -24.28
C TYR A 424 -2.71 1.86 -24.42
N LEU A 425 -3.00 1.06 -23.39
CA LEU A 425 -2.93 -0.41 -23.50
C LEU A 425 -4.11 -1.00 -24.26
N GLY A 426 -5.24 -0.31 -24.37
CA GLY A 426 -6.45 -0.75 -25.05
C GLY A 426 -7.42 -1.56 -24.18
N VAL A 427 -7.24 -1.58 -22.86
CA VAL A 427 -8.04 -2.41 -21.94
C VAL A 427 -9.17 -1.66 -21.24
N HIS A 428 -9.18 -0.33 -21.31
CA HIS A 428 -10.18 0.54 -20.68
C HIS A 428 -10.63 1.67 -21.61
N TRP A 429 -11.87 2.11 -21.38
CA TRP A 429 -12.43 3.31 -21.96
C TRP A 429 -11.92 4.55 -21.20
N ARG A 430 -11.93 5.73 -21.83
CA ARG A 430 -11.65 6.99 -21.13
C ARG A 430 -12.59 7.20 -19.92
N MET A 431 -13.89 6.96 -20.11
CA MET A 431 -14.88 7.09 -19.04
C MET A 431 -14.55 6.21 -17.81
N ASP A 432 -13.97 5.01 -18.03
CA ASP A 432 -13.55 4.14 -16.93
C ASP A 432 -12.44 4.79 -16.10
N CYS A 433 -11.49 5.43 -16.79
CA CYS A 433 -10.31 6.04 -16.19
C CYS A 433 -10.67 7.31 -15.43
N GLU A 434 -11.45 8.19 -16.04
CA GLU A 434 -11.88 9.46 -15.44
C GLU A 434 -12.75 9.22 -14.20
N GLU A 435 -13.70 8.30 -14.27
CA GLU A 435 -14.52 7.97 -13.12
C GLU A 435 -13.73 7.23 -12.04
N GLY A 436 -12.79 6.36 -12.42
CA GLY A 436 -11.88 5.72 -11.47
C GLY A 436 -11.08 6.74 -10.67
N LEU A 437 -10.46 7.72 -11.33
CA LEU A 437 -9.75 8.83 -10.66
C LEU A 437 -10.68 9.62 -9.72
N ARG A 438 -11.87 9.99 -10.20
CA ARG A 438 -12.85 10.74 -9.39
C ARG A 438 -13.25 9.97 -8.14
N LEU A 439 -13.60 8.69 -8.30
CA LEU A 439 -13.99 7.80 -7.20
C LEU A 439 -12.85 7.62 -6.19
N GLY A 440 -11.63 7.36 -6.68
CA GLY A 440 -10.44 7.24 -5.84
C GLY A 440 -10.17 8.51 -5.02
N ASN A 441 -10.21 9.68 -5.65
CA ASN A 441 -10.06 10.96 -4.96
C ASN A 441 -11.17 11.22 -3.92
N GLN A 442 -12.41 10.78 -4.18
CA GLN A 442 -13.49 10.86 -3.20
C GLN A 442 -13.18 10.00 -1.97
N ILE A 443 -12.69 8.78 -2.18
CA ILE A 443 -12.30 7.85 -1.12
C ILE A 443 -11.16 8.44 -0.28
N ALA A 444 -10.12 8.97 -0.92
CA ALA A 444 -9.02 9.63 -0.20
C ALA A 444 -9.50 10.79 0.69
N ARG A 445 -10.48 11.59 0.23
CA ARG A 445 -11.10 12.64 1.08
C ARG A 445 -11.82 12.06 2.30
N ARG A 446 -12.51 10.92 2.17
CA ARG A 446 -13.12 10.23 3.32
C ARG A 446 -12.07 9.77 4.33
N VAL A 447 -10.96 9.21 3.84
CA VAL A 447 -9.82 8.83 4.69
C VAL A 447 -9.22 10.04 5.40
N GLY A 448 -9.06 11.16 4.68
CA GLY A 448 -8.56 12.42 5.26
C GLY A 448 -9.45 12.98 6.37
N ALA A 449 -10.73 12.65 6.39
CA ALA A 449 -11.68 13.04 7.42
C ALA A 449 -11.62 12.16 8.69
N LEU A 450 -10.88 11.04 8.69
CA LEU A 450 -10.66 10.26 9.90
C LEU A 450 -9.79 11.05 10.90
N PRO A 451 -10.06 10.97 12.20
CA PRO A 451 -9.42 11.79 13.21
C PRO A 451 -8.02 11.27 13.58
N PHE A 452 -7.08 11.26 12.63
CA PHE A 452 -5.70 10.87 12.89
C PHE A 452 -5.01 11.83 13.85
N LYS A 453 -5.19 13.15 13.66
CA LYS A 453 -4.60 14.18 14.54
C LYS A 453 -5.53 14.50 15.69
N LYS A 454 -4.92 14.81 16.86
CA LYS A 454 -5.66 15.39 17.96
C LYS A 454 -6.15 16.79 17.58
N VAL A 455 -7.37 17.11 17.98
CA VAL A 455 -7.88 18.49 17.88
C VAL A 455 -7.18 19.30 18.99
N GLN A 456 -6.46 20.33 18.59
CA GLN A 456 -5.83 21.28 19.52
C GLN A 456 -6.88 22.14 20.18
#